data_5509d11bf8948313fb0d18fe98044278
#
_entry.id   5509d11bf8948313fb0d18fe98044278
#
_cell.length_a   1.000
_cell.length_b   1.000
_cell.length_c   1.000
_cell.angle_alpha   90.00
_cell.angle_beta   90.00
_cell.angle_gamma   90.00
#
_symmetry.space_group_name_H-M   'P 1'
#
loop_
_entity.id
_entity.type
_entity.pdbx_description
1 polymer ?
#
loop_
_entity_poly.entity_id
_entity_poly.type
_entity_poly.pdbx_seq_one_letter_code
_entity_poly.pdbx_strand_id
1 'polypeptide(L)'
;MKKISIIAIALLMTIGSVFTSCDAVKNTNKTQRGAGIGAVGGALIGGILGNNLGKGGKGALGAVLGGVVGGVAGGVIGNKMDKQARQIDEVLPGADVVRVGEGIKLVLNENAVRFDTNKSTLTSTAKVNLDKLVPVFAEYPDTNITIYGYTDSTGPADYNLKLSADRAASVKNYLTSKGVSSSRFEVSGLGIADPIASNETVEGRSQNRRVEFAITANEKMIQEAKTETGN
;
A
#
# COMPACT_ATOMS: atom_id res chain seq x y z
N MET A 1 44.52 -15.49 -49.47
CA MET A 1 44.86 -15.41 -48.03
C MET A 1 44.70 -13.96 -47.58
N LYS A 2 44.02 -13.71 -46.44
CA LYS A 2 43.75 -12.40 -45.80
C LYS A 2 42.57 -11.60 -46.35
N LYS A 3 41.34 -12.03 -46.03
CA LYS A 3 40.13 -11.18 -45.98
C LYS A 3 39.13 -11.61 -44.91
N ILE A 4 39.59 -11.98 -43.71
CA ILE A 4 38.72 -12.43 -42.59
C ILE A 4 39.10 -11.70 -41.29
N SER A 5 39.34 -10.39 -41.30
CA SER A 5 39.71 -9.70 -40.04
C SER A 5 39.06 -8.36 -39.83
N ILE A 6 38.05 -7.96 -40.60
CA ILE A 6 37.41 -6.62 -40.44
C ILE A 6 35.97 -6.71 -39.89
N ILE A 7 35.35 -7.90 -39.90
CA ILE A 7 33.96 -8.05 -39.41
C ILE A 7 33.88 -8.36 -37.91
N ALA A 8 34.98 -8.80 -37.27
CA ALA A 8 35.00 -9.18 -35.85
C ALA A 8 35.17 -7.99 -34.87
N ILE A 9 35.46 -6.77 -35.33
CA ILE A 9 35.70 -5.59 -34.48
C ILE A 9 34.47 -4.70 -34.35
N ALA A 10 33.50 -4.83 -35.23
CA ALA A 10 32.27 -3.99 -35.19
C ALA A 10 31.17 -4.51 -34.25
N LEU A 11 31.31 -5.74 -33.68
CA LEU A 11 30.28 -6.33 -32.82
C LEU A 11 30.62 -6.25 -31.31
N LEU A 12 31.71 -5.60 -30.92
CA LEU A 12 32.14 -5.50 -29.51
C LEU A 12 31.94 -4.09 -28.88
N MET A 13 31.34 -3.16 -29.59
CA MET A 13 31.12 -1.78 -29.09
C MET A 13 29.68 -1.43 -28.74
N THR A 14 28.75 -2.36 -28.67
CA THR A 14 27.34 -2.08 -28.32
C THR A 14 26.89 -2.65 -26.97
N ILE A 15 27.77 -3.19 -26.12
CA ILE A 15 27.41 -3.73 -24.78
C ILE A 15 27.99 -2.86 -23.64
N GLY A 16 28.45 -1.64 -23.92
CA GLY A 16 29.18 -0.79 -22.96
C GLY A 16 28.40 0.37 -22.34
N SER A 17 27.06 0.44 -22.38
CA SER A 17 26.35 1.62 -21.88
C SER A 17 25.10 1.38 -21.04
N VAL A 18 25.07 0.33 -20.21
CA VAL A 18 23.93 0.07 -19.29
C VAL A 18 24.29 0.14 -17.80
N PHE A 19 25.53 0.45 -17.43
CA PHE A 19 25.95 0.48 -16.02
C PHE A 19 26.49 1.82 -15.53
N THR A 20 25.82 2.93 -15.81
CA THR A 20 26.09 4.18 -15.10
C THR A 20 24.80 4.90 -14.74
N SER A 21 24.00 4.30 -13.84
CA SER A 21 22.80 4.98 -13.30
C SER A 21 22.62 4.79 -11.80
N CYS A 22 23.64 4.43 -11.03
CA CYS A 22 23.50 4.34 -9.59
C CYS A 22 23.84 5.63 -8.83
N ASP A 23 24.53 6.60 -9.43
CA ASP A 23 24.88 7.86 -8.74
C ASP A 23 23.91 9.02 -9.00
N ALA A 24 23.10 8.97 -10.07
CA ALA A 24 22.11 10.01 -10.36
C ALA A 24 20.94 10.05 -9.37
N VAL A 25 20.68 8.95 -8.63
CA VAL A 25 19.55 8.85 -7.70
C VAL A 25 19.82 9.55 -6.37
N LYS A 26 21.07 9.82 -6.01
CA LYS A 26 21.41 10.44 -4.72
C LYS A 26 21.16 11.94 -4.64
N ASN A 27 21.09 12.64 -5.77
CA ASN A 27 20.96 14.10 -5.82
C ASN A 27 19.63 14.60 -6.41
N THR A 28 18.67 13.73 -6.70
CA THR A 28 17.35 14.12 -7.19
C THR A 28 16.40 14.47 -6.05
N ASN A 29 15.61 15.55 -6.23
CA ASN A 29 14.55 15.90 -5.27
C ASN A 29 13.44 14.82 -5.27
N LYS A 30 12.57 14.85 -4.25
CA LYS A 30 11.50 13.83 -4.08
C LYS A 30 10.57 13.72 -5.30
N THR A 31 10.32 14.82 -5.99
CA THR A 31 9.49 14.87 -7.21
C THR A 31 10.17 14.15 -8.38
N GLN A 32 11.48 14.33 -8.56
CA GLN A 32 12.24 13.63 -9.59
C GLN A 32 12.40 12.14 -9.30
N ARG A 33 12.48 11.74 -8.02
CA ARG A 33 12.45 10.32 -7.61
C ARG A 33 11.11 9.68 -7.92
N GLY A 34 9.99 10.37 -7.65
CA GLY A 34 8.65 9.89 -8.01
C GLY A 34 8.48 9.68 -9.51
N ALA A 35 8.94 10.64 -10.33
CA ALA A 35 8.86 10.55 -11.79
C ALA A 35 9.73 9.43 -12.39
N GLY A 36 10.93 9.19 -11.83
CA GLY A 36 11.83 8.11 -12.29
C GLY A 36 11.35 6.71 -11.91
N ILE A 37 10.73 6.56 -10.74
CA ILE A 37 10.20 5.28 -10.25
C ILE A 37 8.83 4.99 -10.90
N GLY A 38 8.00 6.01 -11.12
CA GLY A 38 6.69 5.87 -11.75
C GLY A 38 6.75 5.36 -13.19
N ALA A 39 7.76 5.77 -13.99
CA ALA A 39 7.85 5.39 -15.40
C ALA A 39 8.24 3.92 -15.65
N VAL A 40 8.94 3.26 -14.71
CA VAL A 40 9.47 1.90 -14.91
C VAL A 40 9.10 0.95 -13.76
N GLY A 41 8.68 1.44 -12.61
CA GLY A 41 8.65 0.69 -11.37
C GLY A 41 7.28 0.34 -10.80
N GLY A 42 6.19 1.01 -11.18
CA GLY A 42 4.89 0.80 -10.55
C GLY A 42 4.39 -0.64 -10.68
N ALA A 43 4.45 -1.21 -11.89
CA ALA A 43 4.04 -2.58 -12.13
C ALA A 43 5.02 -3.63 -11.57
N LEU A 44 6.33 -3.31 -11.52
CA LEU A 44 7.35 -4.22 -11.00
C LEU A 44 7.44 -4.18 -9.47
N ILE A 45 7.31 -2.99 -8.85
CA ILE A 45 7.41 -2.85 -7.39
C ILE A 45 6.13 -3.36 -6.72
N GLY A 46 4.94 -3.07 -7.27
CA GLY A 46 3.68 -3.65 -6.79
C GLY A 46 3.65 -5.16 -6.86
N GLY A 47 4.18 -5.75 -7.95
CA GLY A 47 4.30 -7.20 -8.11
C GLY A 47 5.39 -7.82 -7.22
N ILE A 48 6.52 -7.17 -7.02
CA ILE A 48 7.65 -7.69 -6.23
C ILE A 48 7.38 -7.55 -4.73
N LEU A 49 6.83 -6.43 -4.27
CA LEU A 49 6.47 -6.26 -2.85
C LEU A 49 5.26 -7.12 -2.48
N GLY A 50 4.27 -7.26 -3.37
CA GLY A 50 3.15 -8.18 -3.18
C GLY A 50 3.59 -9.66 -3.12
N ASN A 51 4.67 -10.03 -3.79
CA ASN A 51 5.18 -11.40 -3.85
C ASN A 51 6.20 -11.73 -2.73
N ASN A 52 6.88 -10.73 -2.17
CA ASN A 52 7.91 -10.93 -1.14
C ASN A 52 7.45 -10.65 0.30
N LEU A 53 6.26 -10.08 0.50
CA LEU A 53 5.71 -9.82 1.84
C LEU A 53 4.98 -11.03 2.45
N GLY A 54 5.04 -12.20 1.81
CA GLY A 54 4.54 -13.46 2.36
C GLY A 54 4.80 -14.62 1.41
N LYS A 55 5.44 -15.66 1.89
CA LYS A 55 5.57 -16.94 1.17
C LYS A 55 4.18 -17.55 0.95
N GLY A 56 3.51 -17.21 -0.15
CA GLY A 56 2.30 -17.93 -0.56
C GLY A 56 1.10 -17.09 -0.97
N GLY A 57 1.09 -15.78 -0.77
CA GLY A 57 -0.02 -14.93 -1.18
C GLY A 57 0.32 -14.04 -2.37
N LYS A 58 -0.48 -14.05 -3.40
CA LYS A 58 -0.55 -12.96 -4.38
C LYS A 58 -1.07 -11.76 -3.59
N GLY A 59 -0.17 -10.97 -2.97
CA GLY A 59 -0.53 -9.92 -2.03
C GLY A 59 -1.58 -8.99 -2.63
N ALA A 60 -2.85 -9.20 -2.27
CA ALA A 60 -3.98 -8.42 -2.75
C ALA A 60 -3.71 -6.91 -2.59
N LEU A 61 -2.98 -6.57 -1.54
CA LEU A 61 -2.59 -5.20 -1.22
C LEU A 61 -1.54 -4.63 -2.19
N GLY A 62 -0.57 -5.43 -2.62
CA GLY A 62 0.45 -5.00 -3.58
C GLY A 62 -0.12 -4.71 -4.96
N ALA A 63 -1.12 -5.48 -5.39
CA ALA A 63 -1.80 -5.27 -6.67
C ALA A 63 -2.65 -3.98 -6.66
N VAL A 64 -3.29 -3.64 -5.54
CA VAL A 64 -4.10 -2.42 -5.40
C VAL A 64 -3.21 -1.19 -5.28
N LEU A 65 -2.10 -1.25 -4.54
CA LEU A 65 -1.19 -0.12 -4.34
C LEU A 65 -0.24 0.12 -5.52
N GLY A 66 0.00 -0.89 -6.36
CA GLY A 66 0.88 -0.80 -7.53
C GLY A 66 0.25 -0.19 -8.79
N GLY A 67 -0.95 0.37 -8.69
CA GLY A 67 -1.62 1.07 -9.78
C GLY A 67 -0.81 2.26 -10.29
N VAL A 68 -0.51 2.29 -11.58
CA VAL A 68 0.49 3.18 -12.17
C VAL A 68 -0.15 4.43 -12.73
N VAL A 69 0.15 5.56 -12.14
CA VAL A 69 0.13 6.85 -12.82
C VAL A 69 1.59 7.28 -13.02
N GLY A 70 2.24 6.74 -14.03
CA GLY A 70 3.65 7.03 -14.28
C GLY A 70 3.91 8.49 -14.69
N GLY A 71 5.18 8.90 -14.71
CA GLY A 71 5.61 10.21 -15.18
C GLY A 71 5.47 11.34 -14.17
N VAL A 72 5.30 12.58 -14.66
CA VAL A 72 5.26 13.80 -13.82
C VAL A 72 4.00 13.83 -12.95
N ALA A 73 2.86 13.32 -13.44
CA ALA A 73 1.62 13.20 -12.70
C ALA A 73 1.78 12.28 -11.47
N GLY A 74 2.53 11.16 -11.58
CA GLY A 74 2.89 10.31 -10.45
C GLY A 74 3.68 11.05 -9.37
N GLY A 75 4.53 12.01 -9.75
CA GLY A 75 5.25 12.88 -8.80
C GLY A 75 4.31 13.78 -7.99
N VAL A 76 3.29 14.37 -8.61
CA VAL A 76 2.27 15.21 -7.94
C VAL A 76 1.46 14.37 -6.96
N ILE A 77 0.97 13.22 -7.41
CA ILE A 77 0.24 12.26 -6.56
C ILE A 77 1.12 11.80 -5.40
N GLY A 78 2.36 11.39 -5.70
CA GLY A 78 3.33 10.97 -4.69
C GLY A 78 3.52 11.99 -3.57
N ASN A 79 3.65 13.29 -3.91
CA ASN A 79 3.77 14.37 -2.92
C ASN A 79 2.51 14.51 -2.03
N LYS A 80 1.30 14.41 -2.63
CA LYS A 80 0.05 14.44 -1.86
C LYS A 80 -0.04 13.24 -0.91
N MET A 81 0.31 12.05 -1.40
CA MET A 81 0.33 10.82 -0.59
C MET A 81 1.41 10.84 0.50
N ASP A 82 2.59 11.43 0.24
CA ASP A 82 3.63 11.60 1.26
C ASP A 82 3.16 12.49 2.42
N LYS A 83 2.41 13.56 2.12
CA LYS A 83 1.82 14.41 3.16
C LYS A 83 0.79 13.64 3.97
N GLN A 84 -0.12 12.93 3.31
CA GLN A 84 -1.14 12.13 3.98
C GLN A 84 -0.52 11.03 4.83
N ALA A 85 0.51 10.32 4.34
CA ALA A 85 1.19 9.27 5.11
C ALA A 85 1.83 9.83 6.39
N ARG A 86 2.50 10.99 6.30
CA ARG A 86 3.07 11.67 7.50
C ARG A 86 2.00 12.09 8.50
N GLN A 87 0.88 12.61 8.05
CA GLN A 87 -0.22 12.98 8.97
C GLN A 87 -0.83 11.74 9.65
N ILE A 88 -0.98 10.63 8.92
CA ILE A 88 -1.44 9.37 9.53
C ILE A 88 -0.45 8.90 10.60
N ASP A 89 0.85 8.92 10.32
CA ASP A 89 1.90 8.51 11.26
C ASP A 89 1.93 9.43 12.51
N GLU A 90 1.74 10.74 12.32
CA GLU A 90 1.69 11.72 13.39
C GLU A 90 0.48 11.51 14.34
N VAL A 91 -0.73 11.28 13.78
CA VAL A 91 -1.94 11.15 14.60
C VAL A 91 -2.11 9.76 15.21
N LEU A 92 -1.43 8.75 14.63
CA LEU A 92 -1.52 7.36 15.08
C LEU A 92 -0.14 6.73 15.26
N PRO A 93 0.69 7.23 16.19
CA PRO A 93 2.01 6.70 16.44
C PRO A 93 1.92 5.24 16.90
N GLY A 94 2.68 4.36 16.27
CA GLY A 94 2.66 2.91 16.48
C GLY A 94 1.80 2.12 15.50
N ALA A 95 1.15 2.78 14.56
CA ALA A 95 0.70 2.15 13.32
C ALA A 95 1.90 2.01 12.35
N ASP A 96 1.88 0.97 11.53
CA ASP A 96 2.89 0.81 10.48
C ASP A 96 2.39 1.47 9.20
N VAL A 97 2.99 2.62 8.85
CA VAL A 97 2.62 3.45 7.69
C VAL A 97 3.72 3.36 6.64
N VAL A 98 3.44 2.68 5.54
CA VAL A 98 4.42 2.45 4.48
C VAL A 98 3.95 3.02 3.15
N ARG A 99 4.82 3.78 2.48
CA ARG A 99 4.58 4.19 1.10
C ARG A 99 4.90 3.05 0.14
N VAL A 100 3.93 2.71 -0.71
CA VAL A 100 4.08 1.66 -1.72
C VAL A 100 3.69 2.23 -3.07
N GLY A 101 4.67 2.49 -3.93
CA GLY A 101 4.42 3.22 -5.17
C GLY A 101 3.79 4.59 -4.91
N GLU A 102 2.65 4.86 -5.52
CA GLU A 102 1.88 6.09 -5.33
C GLU A 102 0.79 5.95 -4.25
N GLY A 103 0.67 4.79 -3.59
CA GLY A 103 -0.29 4.54 -2.52
C GLY A 103 0.32 4.52 -1.13
N ILE A 104 -0.52 4.31 -0.12
CA ILE A 104 -0.15 4.16 1.29
C ILE A 104 -0.69 2.83 1.79
N LYS A 105 0.17 2.01 2.38
CA LYS A 105 -0.21 0.88 3.21
C LYS A 105 -0.19 1.32 4.67
N LEU A 106 -1.31 1.15 5.37
CA LEU A 106 -1.43 1.39 6.80
C LEU A 106 -1.83 0.07 7.48
N VAL A 107 -1.01 -0.41 8.39
CA VAL A 107 -1.28 -1.62 9.17
C VAL A 107 -1.68 -1.25 10.59
N LEU A 108 -2.88 -1.65 10.98
CA LEU A 108 -3.43 -1.48 12.31
C LEU A 108 -3.52 -2.87 12.99
N ASN A 109 -2.53 -3.17 13.81
CA ASN A 109 -2.51 -4.40 14.60
C ASN A 109 -3.54 -4.35 15.75
N GLU A 110 -3.63 -5.42 16.53
CA GLU A 110 -4.58 -5.54 17.64
C GLU A 110 -4.44 -4.43 18.70
N ASN A 111 -3.27 -3.82 18.84
CA ASN A 111 -3.07 -2.70 19.77
C ASN A 111 -3.71 -1.41 19.25
N ALA A 112 -3.77 -1.22 17.95
CA ALA A 112 -4.37 -0.05 17.32
C ALA A 112 -5.87 -0.23 17.07
N VAL A 113 -6.28 -1.39 16.49
CA VAL A 113 -7.70 -1.70 16.22
C VAL A 113 -8.01 -3.09 16.79
N ARG A 114 -8.51 -3.11 18.01
CA ARG A 114 -8.89 -4.34 18.72
C ARG A 114 -10.37 -4.63 18.57
N PHE A 115 -10.65 -5.93 18.41
CA PHE A 115 -11.99 -6.52 18.50
C PHE A 115 -12.07 -7.45 19.71
N ASP A 116 -13.25 -7.64 20.22
CA ASP A 116 -13.51 -8.71 21.20
C ASP A 116 -13.27 -10.09 20.57
N THR A 117 -12.96 -11.08 21.40
CA THR A 117 -12.74 -12.45 20.95
C THR A 117 -13.94 -12.97 20.16
N ASN A 118 -13.70 -13.50 18.97
CA ASN A 118 -14.71 -14.01 18.04
C ASN A 118 -15.81 -12.99 17.64
N LYS A 119 -15.56 -11.69 17.83
CA LYS A 119 -16.49 -10.63 17.43
C LYS A 119 -15.88 -9.71 16.40
N SER A 120 -16.74 -9.00 15.68
CA SER A 120 -16.40 -7.88 14.80
C SER A 120 -16.74 -6.52 15.43
N THR A 121 -17.17 -6.49 16.69
CA THR A 121 -17.47 -5.25 17.41
C THR A 121 -16.19 -4.53 17.79
N LEU A 122 -16.07 -3.26 17.39
CA LEU A 122 -14.95 -2.40 17.74
C LEU A 122 -14.96 -2.06 19.24
N THR A 123 -13.82 -2.22 19.89
CA THR A 123 -13.62 -1.74 21.26
C THR A 123 -13.58 -0.23 21.33
N SER A 124 -13.74 0.33 22.54
CA SER A 124 -13.63 1.80 22.75
C SER A 124 -12.26 2.33 22.31
N THR A 125 -11.17 1.60 22.60
CA THR A 125 -9.82 1.98 22.16
C THR A 125 -9.70 2.01 20.63
N ALA A 126 -10.24 1.00 19.94
CA ALA A 126 -10.26 0.98 18.48
C ALA A 126 -11.01 2.19 17.91
N LYS A 127 -12.16 2.56 18.48
CA LYS A 127 -12.92 3.73 18.07
C LYS A 127 -12.15 5.04 18.26
N VAL A 128 -11.47 5.22 19.40
CA VAL A 128 -10.62 6.39 19.66
C VAL A 128 -9.49 6.51 18.62
N ASN A 129 -8.85 5.39 18.26
CA ASN A 129 -7.80 5.40 17.26
C ASN A 129 -8.34 5.66 15.83
N LEU A 130 -9.48 5.11 15.49
CA LEU A 130 -10.14 5.40 14.21
C LEU A 130 -10.62 6.84 14.11
N ASP A 131 -11.09 7.44 15.23
CA ASP A 131 -11.50 8.87 15.28
C ASP A 131 -10.35 9.80 14.91
N LYS A 132 -9.09 9.45 15.21
CA LYS A 132 -7.90 10.23 14.82
C LYS A 132 -7.67 10.24 13.31
N LEU A 133 -8.09 9.20 12.59
CA LEU A 133 -7.95 9.10 11.13
C LEU A 133 -9.03 9.91 10.38
N VAL A 134 -10.17 10.18 11.01
CA VAL A 134 -11.29 10.88 10.37
C VAL A 134 -10.88 12.25 9.80
N PRO A 135 -10.22 13.16 10.55
CA PRO A 135 -9.80 14.45 9.99
C PRO A 135 -8.80 14.29 8.84
N VAL A 136 -7.89 13.33 8.92
CA VAL A 136 -6.95 13.08 7.83
C VAL A 136 -7.69 12.62 6.57
N PHE A 137 -8.64 11.69 6.68
CA PHE A 137 -9.43 11.25 5.53
C PHE A 137 -10.36 12.36 4.98
N ALA A 138 -10.77 13.31 5.81
CA ALA A 138 -11.53 14.47 5.37
C ALA A 138 -10.67 15.48 4.61
N GLU A 139 -9.41 15.68 5.02
CA GLU A 139 -8.46 16.57 4.35
C GLU A 139 -8.03 16.03 2.96
N TYR A 140 -8.01 14.69 2.79
CA TYR A 140 -7.65 14.03 1.52
C TYR A 140 -8.88 13.31 0.91
N PRO A 141 -9.91 14.03 0.44
CA PRO A 141 -11.15 13.42 -0.04
C PRO A 141 -10.97 12.64 -1.35
N ASP A 142 -9.95 12.98 -2.13
CA ASP A 142 -9.70 12.41 -3.46
C ASP A 142 -8.84 11.14 -3.40
N THR A 143 -9.04 10.33 -2.36
CA THR A 143 -8.43 8.99 -2.23
C THR A 143 -9.48 7.90 -2.05
N ASN A 144 -9.21 6.73 -2.61
CA ASN A 144 -9.92 5.48 -2.34
C ASN A 144 -9.24 4.74 -1.20
N ILE A 145 -10.01 3.99 -0.42
CA ILE A 145 -9.55 3.27 0.76
C ILE A 145 -10.08 1.84 0.71
N THR A 146 -9.21 0.86 0.49
CA THR A 146 -9.58 -0.54 0.62
C THR A 146 -9.15 -1.04 1.99
N ILE A 147 -10.07 -1.67 2.73
CA ILE A 147 -9.85 -2.18 4.08
C ILE A 147 -9.79 -3.72 4.01
N TYR A 148 -8.66 -4.28 4.40
CA TYR A 148 -8.44 -5.72 4.48
C TYR A 148 -8.48 -6.17 5.93
N GLY A 149 -9.30 -7.18 6.24
CA GLY A 149 -9.31 -7.84 7.54
C GLY A 149 -8.50 -9.13 7.52
N TYR A 150 -7.80 -9.41 8.60
CA TYR A 150 -7.03 -10.64 8.79
C TYR A 150 -7.33 -11.25 10.17
N THR A 151 -7.11 -12.55 10.28
CA THR A 151 -7.17 -13.31 11.54
C THR A 151 -5.84 -14.03 11.77
N ASP A 152 -5.65 -14.56 12.95
CA ASP A 152 -4.67 -15.61 13.18
C ASP A 152 -5.18 -16.95 12.63
N SER A 153 -4.35 -17.99 12.73
CA SER A 153 -4.68 -19.33 12.22
C SER A 153 -5.57 -20.16 13.14
N THR A 154 -6.12 -19.59 14.22
CA THR A 154 -6.94 -20.32 15.18
C THR A 154 -8.35 -20.53 14.63
N GLY A 155 -8.78 -21.77 14.56
CA GLY A 155 -10.12 -22.16 14.12
C GLY A 155 -10.25 -22.42 12.60
N PRO A 156 -11.48 -22.71 12.12
CA PRO A 156 -11.74 -23.04 10.71
C PRO A 156 -11.46 -21.88 9.76
N ALA A 157 -10.89 -22.18 8.60
CA ALA A 157 -10.52 -21.17 7.59
C ALA A 157 -11.73 -20.36 7.08
N ASP A 158 -12.85 -21.02 6.79
CA ASP A 158 -14.06 -20.37 6.31
C ASP A 158 -14.68 -19.43 7.35
N TYR A 159 -14.63 -19.82 8.63
CA TYR A 159 -15.04 -18.95 9.73
C TYR A 159 -14.16 -17.71 9.82
N ASN A 160 -12.84 -17.88 9.72
CA ASN A 160 -11.87 -16.80 9.75
C ASN A 160 -12.02 -15.85 8.55
N LEU A 161 -12.31 -16.38 7.36
CA LEU A 161 -12.59 -15.59 6.18
C LEU A 161 -13.80 -14.66 6.41
N LYS A 162 -14.90 -15.21 6.90
CA LYS A 162 -16.09 -14.43 7.24
C LYS A 162 -15.82 -13.42 8.35
N LEU A 163 -15.19 -13.83 9.45
CA LEU A 163 -14.89 -12.96 10.59
C LEU A 163 -14.02 -11.76 10.18
N SER A 164 -13.02 -12.00 9.32
CA SER A 164 -12.15 -10.94 8.82
C SER A 164 -12.89 -9.93 7.94
N ALA A 165 -13.82 -10.40 7.10
CA ALA A 165 -14.68 -9.52 6.30
C ALA A 165 -15.62 -8.69 7.19
N ASP A 166 -16.24 -9.31 8.20
CA ASP A 166 -17.11 -8.62 9.15
C ASP A 166 -16.36 -7.54 9.95
N ARG A 167 -15.09 -7.79 10.31
CA ARG A 167 -14.20 -6.81 10.97
C ARG A 167 -13.87 -5.63 10.08
N ALA A 168 -13.48 -5.87 8.83
CA ALA A 168 -13.22 -4.83 7.85
C ALA A 168 -14.49 -3.97 7.60
N ALA A 169 -15.66 -4.61 7.50
CA ALA A 169 -16.94 -3.93 7.37
C ALA A 169 -17.27 -3.07 8.60
N SER A 170 -16.98 -3.53 9.81
CA SER A 170 -17.19 -2.75 11.04
C SER A 170 -16.34 -1.49 11.08
N VAL A 171 -15.10 -1.54 10.62
CA VAL A 171 -14.21 -0.37 10.50
C VAL A 171 -14.77 0.61 9.46
N LYS A 172 -15.15 0.14 8.26
CA LYS A 172 -15.81 0.96 7.25
C LYS A 172 -17.05 1.66 7.79
N ASN A 173 -17.96 0.89 8.42
CA ASN A 173 -19.22 1.42 8.94
C ASN A 173 -18.97 2.49 10.01
N TYR A 174 -17.97 2.28 10.87
CA TYR A 174 -17.60 3.25 11.89
C TYR A 174 -17.09 4.56 11.26
N LEU A 175 -16.12 4.49 10.35
CA LEU A 175 -15.57 5.67 9.67
C LEU A 175 -16.64 6.40 8.85
N THR A 176 -17.55 5.65 8.21
CA THR A 176 -18.70 6.24 7.51
C THR A 176 -19.64 6.96 8.46
N SER A 177 -19.91 6.40 9.64
CA SER A 177 -20.73 7.06 10.68
C SER A 177 -20.12 8.36 11.21
N LYS A 178 -18.80 8.55 11.02
CA LYS A 178 -18.03 9.74 11.37
C LYS A 178 -17.90 10.74 10.23
N GLY A 179 -18.57 10.51 9.10
CA GLY A 179 -18.66 11.46 7.99
C GLY A 179 -17.71 11.19 6.81
N VAL A 180 -16.91 10.13 6.87
CA VAL A 180 -16.11 9.73 5.68
C VAL A 180 -17.04 9.06 4.67
N SER A 181 -17.04 9.54 3.41
CA SER A 181 -17.93 9.03 2.37
C SER A 181 -17.78 7.51 2.16
N SER A 182 -18.91 6.79 2.21
CA SER A 182 -18.95 5.34 2.02
C SER A 182 -18.51 4.90 0.64
N SER A 183 -18.64 5.75 -0.37
CA SER A 183 -18.22 5.47 -1.77
C SER A 183 -16.70 5.35 -1.93
N ARG A 184 -15.94 5.87 -0.96
CA ARG A 184 -14.47 5.75 -0.95
C ARG A 184 -13.96 4.42 -0.45
N PHE A 185 -14.84 3.62 0.20
CA PHE A 185 -14.42 2.40 0.88
C PHE A 185 -14.78 1.14 0.10
N GLU A 186 -13.79 0.27 -0.05
CA GLU A 186 -13.95 -1.15 -0.34
C GLU A 186 -13.54 -1.98 0.86
N VAL A 187 -14.10 -3.19 1.03
CA VAL A 187 -13.76 -4.09 2.13
C VAL A 187 -13.52 -5.50 1.61
N SER A 188 -12.53 -6.18 2.17
CA SER A 188 -12.22 -7.57 1.87
C SER A 188 -11.76 -8.31 3.13
N GLY A 189 -12.29 -9.51 3.35
CA GLY A 189 -11.77 -10.43 4.35
C GLY A 189 -10.76 -11.37 3.71
N LEU A 190 -9.61 -11.52 4.31
CA LEU A 190 -8.55 -12.41 3.85
C LEU A 190 -8.30 -13.57 4.82
N GLY A 191 -8.99 -13.59 5.97
CA GLY A 191 -8.90 -14.66 6.96
C GLY A 191 -7.46 -14.85 7.45
N ILE A 192 -6.98 -16.08 7.33
CA ILE A 192 -5.64 -16.51 7.77
C ILE A 192 -4.54 -16.27 6.72
N ALA A 193 -4.87 -15.62 5.60
CA ALA A 193 -3.90 -15.37 4.55
C ALA A 193 -2.81 -14.37 4.99
N ASP A 194 -1.67 -14.43 4.33
CA ASP A 194 -0.56 -13.47 4.46
C ASP A 194 -0.17 -13.17 5.93
N PRO A 195 0.19 -14.17 6.76
CA PRO A 195 0.61 -13.92 8.12
C PRO A 195 1.91 -13.09 8.14
N ILE A 196 1.93 -12.02 8.94
CA ILE A 196 3.11 -11.16 9.11
C ILE A 196 4.03 -11.62 10.24
N ALA A 197 3.55 -12.55 11.09
CA ALA A 197 4.29 -13.13 12.21
C ALA A 197 3.93 -14.61 12.38
N SER A 198 4.71 -15.32 13.23
CA SER A 198 4.45 -16.73 13.51
C SER A 198 3.10 -16.94 14.21
N ASN A 199 2.28 -17.83 13.69
CA ASN A 199 1.03 -18.26 14.37
C ASN A 199 1.26 -19.21 15.57
N GLU A 200 2.47 -19.66 15.79
CA GLU A 200 2.80 -20.55 16.92
C GLU A 200 2.87 -19.80 18.25
N THR A 201 3.26 -18.52 18.23
CA THR A 201 3.36 -17.69 19.44
C THR A 201 2.11 -16.83 19.64
N VAL A 202 1.83 -16.47 20.89
CA VAL A 202 0.69 -15.60 21.25
C VAL A 202 0.89 -14.20 20.63
N GLU A 203 2.11 -13.68 20.72
CA GLU A 203 2.52 -12.37 20.20
C GLU A 203 2.37 -12.32 18.69
N GLY A 204 2.81 -13.37 17.98
CA GLY A 204 2.69 -13.43 16.53
C GLY A 204 1.23 -13.56 16.08
N ARG A 205 0.40 -14.34 16.76
CA ARG A 205 -1.05 -14.35 16.49
C ARG A 205 -1.70 -12.99 16.70
N SER A 206 -1.29 -12.26 17.74
CA SER A 206 -1.78 -10.88 17.98
C SER A 206 -1.43 -9.94 16.83
N GLN A 207 -0.25 -10.07 16.24
CA GLN A 207 0.13 -9.29 15.04
C GLN A 207 -0.66 -9.70 13.79
N ASN A 208 -0.98 -10.99 13.64
CA ASN A 208 -1.76 -11.48 12.51
C ASN A 208 -3.23 -11.04 12.58
N ARG A 209 -3.81 -10.84 13.79
CA ARG A 209 -5.14 -10.23 13.97
C ARG A 209 -5.08 -8.73 13.73
N ARG A 210 -5.17 -8.32 12.47
CA ARG A 210 -4.97 -6.95 12.05
C ARG A 210 -5.98 -6.50 11.02
N VAL A 211 -6.01 -5.20 10.81
CA VAL A 211 -6.69 -4.55 9.69
C VAL A 211 -5.65 -3.75 8.91
N GLU A 212 -5.65 -3.88 7.61
CA GLU A 212 -4.78 -3.11 6.73
C GLU A 212 -5.61 -2.19 5.84
N PHE A 213 -5.11 -0.99 5.59
CA PHE A 213 -5.69 -0.04 4.66
C PHE A 213 -4.75 0.12 3.47
N ALA A 214 -5.30 0.00 2.27
CA ALA A 214 -4.66 0.45 1.06
C ALA A 214 -5.32 1.77 0.64
N ILE A 215 -4.57 2.84 0.66
CA ILE A 215 -5.04 4.18 0.31
C ILE A 215 -4.41 4.54 -1.04
N THR A 216 -5.24 4.83 -2.03
CA THR A 216 -4.80 5.14 -3.41
C THR A 216 -5.45 6.42 -3.91
N ALA A 217 -4.85 7.07 -4.90
CA ALA A 217 -5.48 8.17 -5.61
C ALA A 217 -6.77 7.69 -6.30
N ASN A 218 -7.84 8.49 -6.22
CA ASN A 218 -9.02 8.26 -7.02
C ASN A 218 -8.89 8.90 -8.41
N GLU A 219 -9.87 8.68 -9.28
CA GLU A 219 -9.86 9.20 -10.65
C GLU A 219 -9.73 10.74 -10.69
N LYS A 220 -10.38 11.45 -9.75
CA LYS A 220 -10.32 12.90 -9.68
C LYS A 220 -8.89 13.38 -9.39
N MET A 221 -8.21 12.83 -8.37
CA MET A 221 -6.82 13.17 -8.07
C MET A 221 -5.90 12.88 -9.27
N ILE A 222 -6.14 11.78 -9.98
CA ILE A 222 -5.36 11.41 -11.17
C ILE A 222 -5.55 12.43 -12.30
N GLN A 223 -6.76 12.85 -12.59
CA GLN A 223 -7.05 13.83 -13.64
C GLN A 223 -6.51 15.23 -13.28
N GLU A 224 -6.66 15.65 -12.03
CA GLU A 224 -6.04 16.91 -11.56
C GLU A 224 -4.53 16.89 -11.72
N ALA A 225 -3.85 15.82 -11.33
CA ALA A 225 -2.41 15.68 -11.46
C ALA A 225 -1.95 15.70 -12.93
N LYS A 226 -2.71 15.08 -13.84
CA LYS A 226 -2.44 15.16 -15.29
C LYS A 226 -2.59 16.58 -15.81
N THR A 227 -3.65 17.28 -15.40
CA THR A 227 -3.90 18.67 -15.84
C THR A 227 -2.81 19.62 -15.33
N GLU A 228 -2.39 19.49 -14.06
CA GLU A 228 -1.29 20.27 -13.48
C GLU A 228 0.04 20.08 -14.21
N THR A 229 0.24 18.94 -14.84
CA THR A 229 1.50 18.58 -15.52
C THR A 229 1.47 18.75 -17.02
N GLY A 230 0.34 19.22 -17.58
CA GLY A 230 0.21 19.51 -19.03
C GLY A 230 0.14 18.26 -19.90
N ASN A 231 -0.29 17.12 -19.34
CA ASN A 231 -0.48 15.85 -20.05
C ASN A 231 -1.96 15.54 -20.25
#